data_99b3c342e5b3067b99a624be6d853a0a
#
_entry.id   99b3c342e5b3067b99a624be6d853a0a
#
_cell.length_a   1.000
_cell.length_b   1.000
_cell.length_c   1.000
_cell.angle_alpha   90.00
_cell.angle_beta   90.00
_cell.angle_gamma   90.00
#
_symmetry.space_group_name_H-M   'P 1'
#
loop_
_entity.id
_entity.type
_entity.pdbx_description
1 polymer ?
#
loop_
_entity_poly.entity_id
_entity_poly.type
_entity_poly.pdbx_seq_one_letter_code
_entity_poly.pdbx_strand_id
1 'polypeptide(L)'
;VFTASLEHALERAKRHQRRLALLFLDPDRFKHINDSFGHAAGDRLLQIVAERLSRSVRAEDLVARLGGDEFTVILEQIGDADAAALLTRKLIEVVAQPVDIEGNEIRTSTSIGIGLYPDDATNADDLIKAADTAMYQAKAQGRHTFAFYTAELTAGSLRHRTVEHELR
;
A
#
# COMPACT_ATOMS: atom_id res chain seq x y z
N VAL A 1 12.91 11.44 0.06
CA VAL A 1 11.77 12.12 -0.52
C VAL A 1 10.48 11.66 0.12
N PHE A 2 10.14 10.39 -0.04
CA PHE A 2 8.93 9.86 0.60
C PHE A 2 9.00 9.96 2.13
N THR A 3 10.13 9.58 2.72
CA THR A 3 10.31 9.63 4.17
C THR A 3 10.16 11.05 4.70
N ALA A 4 10.72 12.03 4.02
CA ALA A 4 10.56 13.43 4.40
C ALA A 4 9.11 13.88 4.33
N SER A 5 8.37 13.47 3.29
CA SER A 5 6.94 13.77 3.16
C SER A 5 6.13 13.15 4.29
N LEU A 6 6.46 11.91 4.66
CA LEU A 6 5.80 11.23 5.78
C LEU A 6 6.10 11.93 7.10
N GLU A 7 7.37 12.31 7.32
CA GLU A 7 7.75 13.03 8.53
C GLU A 7 6.98 14.34 8.66
N HIS A 8 6.85 15.11 7.57
CA HIS A 8 6.08 16.34 7.57
C HIS A 8 4.60 16.10 7.85
N ALA A 9 4.04 15.05 7.28
CA ALA A 9 2.64 14.68 7.53
C ALA A 9 2.42 14.30 8.99
N LEU A 10 3.37 13.56 9.58
CA LEU A 10 3.31 13.20 11.00
C LEU A 10 3.41 14.42 11.91
N GLU A 11 4.25 15.39 11.55
CA GLU A 11 4.34 16.65 12.31
C GLU A 11 3.01 17.40 12.28
N ARG A 12 2.36 17.46 11.12
CA ARG A 12 1.04 18.09 10.99
C ARG A 12 0.00 17.35 11.83
N ALA A 13 0.02 16.03 11.79
CA ALA A 13 -0.91 15.21 12.57
C ALA A 13 -0.72 15.43 14.07
N LYS A 14 0.53 15.47 14.53
CA LYS A 14 0.85 15.73 15.92
C LYS A 14 0.41 17.13 16.35
N ARG A 15 0.70 18.14 15.52
CA ARG A 15 0.36 19.53 15.83
C ARG A 15 -1.13 19.74 15.97
N HIS A 16 -1.92 19.10 15.13
CA HIS A 16 -3.38 19.28 15.08
C HIS A 16 -4.13 18.16 15.79
N GLN A 17 -3.42 17.25 16.46
CA GLN A 17 -4.02 16.12 17.16
C GLN A 17 -4.94 15.30 16.25
N ARG A 18 -4.43 14.91 15.09
CA ARG A 18 -5.16 14.16 14.09
C ARG A 18 -4.56 12.77 13.92
N ARG A 19 -5.38 11.85 13.43
CA ARG A 19 -4.89 10.54 13.02
C ARG A 19 -4.44 10.56 11.58
N LEU A 20 -3.49 9.67 11.28
CA LEU A 20 -2.94 9.49 9.95
C LEU A 20 -2.85 8.01 9.67
N ALA A 21 -3.14 7.59 8.44
CA ALA A 21 -2.93 6.21 8.01
C ALA A 21 -1.87 6.17 6.92
N LEU A 22 -0.96 5.23 7.05
CA LEU A 22 0.01 4.90 5.99
C LEU A 22 -0.38 3.55 5.41
N LEU A 23 -0.57 3.52 4.10
CA LEU A 23 -0.88 2.30 3.37
C LEU A 23 0.33 1.89 2.54
N PHE A 24 0.72 0.61 2.65
CA PHE A 24 1.70 -0.01 1.77
C PHE A 24 0.97 -0.98 0.87
N LEU A 25 1.26 -0.93 -0.42
CA LEU A 25 0.61 -1.84 -1.37
C LEU A 25 1.51 -2.12 -2.56
N ASP A 26 1.28 -3.28 -3.17
CA ASP A 26 1.83 -3.58 -4.47
C ASP A 26 0.82 -4.45 -5.25
N PRO A 27 0.88 -4.42 -6.58
CA PRO A 27 0.05 -5.31 -7.39
C PRO A 27 0.43 -6.77 -7.13
N ASP A 28 -0.58 -7.60 -6.89
CA ASP A 28 -0.35 -9.03 -6.65
C ASP A 28 0.16 -9.70 -7.92
N ARG A 29 1.17 -10.55 -7.77
CA ARG A 29 1.72 -11.33 -8.89
C ARG A 29 2.17 -10.49 -10.08
N PHE A 30 2.73 -9.33 -9.81
CA PHE A 30 3.18 -8.42 -10.85
C PHE A 30 4.24 -9.07 -11.76
N LYS A 31 5.11 -9.90 -11.18
CA LYS A 31 6.10 -10.64 -11.95
C LYS A 31 5.45 -11.51 -13.02
N HIS A 32 4.34 -12.16 -12.67
CA HIS A 32 3.58 -12.97 -13.63
C HIS A 32 3.07 -12.13 -14.80
N ILE A 33 2.64 -10.91 -14.54
CA ILE A 33 2.19 -9.99 -15.59
C ILE A 33 3.35 -9.62 -16.50
N ASN A 34 4.51 -9.30 -15.95
CA ASN A 34 5.70 -9.04 -16.76
C ASN A 34 6.08 -10.23 -17.62
N ASP A 35 6.06 -11.43 -17.03
CA ASP A 35 6.43 -12.65 -17.75
C ASP A 35 5.43 -12.96 -18.88
N SER A 36 4.15 -12.67 -18.68
CA SER A 36 3.10 -12.97 -19.66
C SER A 36 2.96 -11.93 -20.76
N PHE A 37 3.14 -10.65 -20.44
CA PHE A 37 2.84 -9.54 -21.34
C PHE A 37 4.05 -8.64 -21.63
N GLY A 38 5.18 -8.87 -20.97
CA GLY A 38 6.39 -8.08 -21.16
C GLY A 38 6.53 -6.93 -20.18
N HIS A 39 7.75 -6.44 -20.05
CA HIS A 39 8.07 -5.36 -19.09
C HIS A 39 7.40 -4.03 -19.46
N ALA A 40 7.24 -3.75 -20.76
CA ALA A 40 6.58 -2.52 -21.19
C ALA A 40 5.12 -2.50 -20.74
N ALA A 41 4.43 -3.64 -20.83
CA ALA A 41 3.05 -3.77 -20.35
C ALA A 41 2.99 -3.62 -18.83
N GLY A 42 3.93 -4.22 -18.10
CA GLY A 42 4.03 -4.06 -16.66
C GLY A 42 4.25 -2.62 -16.25
N ASP A 43 5.15 -1.90 -16.92
CA ASP A 43 5.40 -0.49 -16.65
C ASP A 43 4.15 0.36 -16.89
N ARG A 44 3.43 0.08 -17.96
CA ARG A 44 2.18 0.79 -18.27
C ARG A 44 1.13 0.51 -17.22
N LEU A 45 1.04 -0.73 -16.74
CA LEU A 45 0.12 -1.12 -15.68
C LEU A 45 0.41 -0.32 -14.40
N LEU A 46 1.69 -0.20 -14.02
CA LEU A 46 2.06 0.57 -12.84
C LEU A 46 1.68 2.05 -12.97
N GLN A 47 1.84 2.63 -14.16
CA GLN A 47 1.40 4.01 -14.41
C GLN A 47 -0.10 4.16 -14.21
N ILE A 48 -0.87 3.20 -14.70
CA ILE A 48 -2.33 3.22 -14.58
C ILE A 48 -2.75 3.04 -13.13
N VAL A 49 -2.09 2.15 -12.40
CA VAL A 49 -2.35 1.96 -10.96
C VAL A 49 -2.09 3.27 -10.22
N ALA A 50 -0.97 3.93 -10.49
CA ALA A 50 -0.65 5.21 -9.85
C ALA A 50 -1.73 6.26 -10.11
N GLU A 51 -2.19 6.36 -11.36
CA GLU A 51 -3.26 7.30 -11.73
C GLU A 51 -4.56 6.99 -11.01
N ARG A 52 -4.93 5.72 -10.94
CA ARG A 52 -6.15 5.29 -10.26
C ARG A 52 -6.11 5.58 -8.77
N LEU A 53 -4.99 5.30 -8.13
CA LEU A 53 -4.80 5.59 -6.71
C LEU A 53 -4.91 7.10 -6.45
N SER A 54 -4.24 7.91 -7.28
CA SER A 54 -4.23 9.36 -7.12
C SER A 54 -5.62 9.98 -7.28
N ARG A 55 -6.43 9.42 -8.17
CA ARG A 55 -7.80 9.91 -8.39
C ARG A 55 -8.77 9.50 -7.28
N SER A 56 -8.39 8.51 -6.48
CA SER A 56 -9.28 7.94 -5.46
C SER A 56 -9.06 8.55 -4.09
N VAL A 57 -8.04 9.37 -3.91
CA VAL A 57 -7.72 10.00 -2.62
C VAL A 57 -7.94 11.52 -2.71
N ARG A 58 -7.95 12.18 -1.55
CA ARG A 58 -8.17 13.62 -1.48
C ARG A 58 -6.90 14.38 -1.86
N ALA A 59 -7.05 15.69 -2.12
CA ALA A 59 -5.93 16.54 -2.52
C ALA A 59 -4.82 16.59 -1.47
N GLU A 60 -5.18 16.51 -0.19
CA GLU A 60 -4.20 16.53 0.91
C GLU A 60 -3.50 15.18 1.10
N ASP A 61 -4.04 14.11 0.53
CA ASP A 61 -3.44 12.78 0.61
C ASP A 61 -2.33 12.65 -0.42
N LEU A 62 -1.36 11.78 -0.15
CA LEU A 62 -0.21 11.59 -1.02
C LEU A 62 -0.12 10.15 -1.49
N VAL A 63 0.05 9.98 -2.80
CA VAL A 63 0.37 8.68 -3.39
C VAL A 63 1.81 8.75 -3.89
N ALA A 64 2.64 7.78 -3.52
CA ALA A 64 4.03 7.73 -3.94
C ALA A 64 4.41 6.32 -4.36
N ARG A 65 5.23 6.22 -5.40
CA ARG A 65 5.83 4.95 -5.81
C ARG A 65 7.22 4.88 -5.18
N LEU A 66 7.47 3.83 -4.39
CA LEU A 66 8.76 3.70 -3.71
C LEU A 66 9.85 3.14 -4.60
N GLY A 67 9.50 2.34 -5.58
CA GLY A 67 10.44 1.68 -6.46
C GLY A 67 9.85 0.35 -6.89
N GLY A 68 10.32 -0.20 -8.02
CA GLY A 68 9.75 -1.42 -8.53
C GLY A 68 8.23 -1.30 -8.66
N ASP A 69 7.50 -2.17 -8.00
CA ASP A 69 6.04 -2.24 -8.03
C ASP A 69 5.39 -1.82 -6.72
N GLU A 70 6.13 -1.22 -5.79
CA GLU A 70 5.60 -0.82 -4.50
C GLU A 70 5.07 0.61 -4.49
N PHE A 71 3.89 0.80 -3.90
CA PHE A 71 3.26 2.09 -3.72
C PHE A 71 2.96 2.35 -2.25
N THR A 72 2.94 3.62 -1.89
CA THR A 72 2.49 4.06 -0.57
C THR A 72 1.42 5.11 -0.72
N VAL A 73 0.51 5.16 0.24
CA VAL A 73 -0.51 6.20 0.31
C VAL A 73 -0.52 6.75 1.73
N ILE A 74 -0.39 8.07 1.84
CA ILE A 74 -0.50 8.76 3.12
C ILE A 74 -1.88 9.40 3.17
N LEU A 75 -2.71 8.94 4.11
CA LEU A 75 -4.04 9.49 4.32
C LEU A 75 -3.99 10.39 5.54
N GLU A 76 -4.09 11.71 5.31
CA GLU A 76 -4.11 12.67 6.40
C GLU A 76 -5.53 12.86 6.89
N GLN A 77 -5.66 13.18 8.16
CA GLN A 77 -6.95 13.53 8.77
C GLN A 77 -8.01 12.43 8.65
N ILE A 78 -7.63 11.20 8.91
CA ILE A 78 -8.63 10.14 9.00
C ILE A 78 -9.36 10.26 10.35
N GLY A 79 -10.67 10.03 10.33
CA GLY A 79 -11.45 10.10 11.55
C GLY A 79 -11.19 8.93 12.49
N ASP A 80 -11.20 7.72 11.93
CA ASP A 80 -10.99 6.50 12.70
C ASP A 80 -10.51 5.38 11.78
N ALA A 81 -10.30 4.19 12.37
CA ALA A 81 -9.85 3.03 11.61
C ALA A 81 -10.89 2.59 10.56
N ASP A 82 -12.17 2.75 10.86
CA ASP A 82 -13.23 2.38 9.91
C ASP A 82 -13.18 3.23 8.64
N ALA A 83 -12.88 4.52 8.77
CA ALA A 83 -12.71 5.40 7.62
C ALA A 83 -11.53 4.95 6.75
N ALA A 84 -10.42 4.57 7.37
CA ALA A 84 -9.27 4.04 6.65
C ALA A 84 -9.61 2.73 5.94
N ALA A 85 -10.35 1.85 6.59
CA ALA A 85 -10.77 0.58 6.00
C ALA A 85 -11.70 0.80 4.80
N LEU A 86 -12.64 1.72 4.91
CA LEU A 86 -13.57 2.02 3.82
C LEU A 86 -12.83 2.52 2.58
N LEU A 87 -11.91 3.46 2.75
CA LEU A 87 -11.13 3.96 1.63
C LEU A 87 -10.23 2.88 1.05
N THR A 88 -9.63 2.06 1.91
CA THR A 88 -8.76 0.98 1.46
C THR A 88 -9.51 -0.03 0.60
N ARG A 89 -10.74 -0.40 0.98
CA ARG A 89 -11.59 -1.27 0.16
C ARG A 89 -11.85 -0.66 -1.21
N LYS A 90 -12.10 0.64 -1.25
CA LYS A 90 -12.29 1.36 -2.51
C LYS A 90 -11.03 1.28 -3.38
N LEU A 91 -9.86 1.45 -2.79
CA LEU A 91 -8.61 1.36 -3.53
C LEU A 91 -8.40 -0.04 -4.12
N ILE A 92 -8.71 -1.09 -3.36
CA ILE A 92 -8.61 -2.46 -3.85
C ILE A 92 -9.52 -2.66 -5.06
N GLU A 93 -10.77 -2.18 -5.00
CA GLU A 93 -11.71 -2.30 -6.11
C GLU A 93 -11.25 -1.53 -7.34
N VAL A 94 -10.73 -0.33 -7.14
CA VAL A 94 -10.26 0.52 -8.25
C VAL A 94 -9.06 -0.10 -8.95
N VAL A 95 -8.11 -0.64 -8.19
CA VAL A 95 -6.94 -1.31 -8.77
C VAL A 95 -7.35 -2.58 -9.52
N ALA A 96 -8.39 -3.27 -9.05
CA ALA A 96 -8.85 -4.52 -9.66
C ALA A 96 -9.62 -4.32 -10.97
N GLN A 97 -9.98 -3.08 -11.34
CA GLN A 97 -10.66 -2.82 -12.60
C GLN A 97 -9.79 -3.25 -13.78
N PRO A 98 -10.38 -3.87 -14.82
CA PRO A 98 -9.61 -4.28 -15.98
C PRO A 98 -8.87 -3.13 -16.65
N VAL A 99 -7.70 -3.43 -17.21
CA VAL A 99 -6.86 -2.47 -17.93
C VAL A 99 -6.63 -3.02 -19.33
N ASP A 100 -6.87 -2.21 -20.35
CA ASP A 100 -6.56 -2.57 -21.74
C ASP A 100 -5.18 -2.02 -22.08
N ILE A 101 -4.24 -2.91 -22.35
CA ILE A 101 -2.88 -2.54 -22.75
C ILE A 101 -2.59 -3.25 -24.06
N GLU A 102 -2.47 -2.47 -25.13
CA GLU A 102 -2.17 -2.98 -26.48
C GLU A 102 -3.12 -4.10 -26.92
N GLY A 103 -4.41 -3.94 -26.62
CA GLY A 103 -5.42 -4.91 -27.00
C GLY A 103 -5.58 -6.08 -26.03
N ASN A 104 -4.75 -6.17 -25.01
CA ASN A 104 -4.84 -7.21 -23.98
C ASN A 104 -5.57 -6.68 -22.76
N GLU A 105 -6.60 -7.39 -22.32
CA GLU A 105 -7.26 -7.08 -21.06
C GLU A 105 -6.45 -7.68 -19.93
N ILE A 106 -5.89 -6.82 -19.09
CA ILE A 106 -5.08 -7.25 -17.94
C ILE A 106 -5.86 -6.95 -16.67
N ARG A 107 -5.93 -7.95 -15.80
CA ARG A 107 -6.55 -7.82 -14.49
C ARG A 107 -5.48 -8.05 -13.44
N THR A 108 -5.50 -7.19 -12.42
CA THR A 108 -4.60 -7.34 -11.29
C THR A 108 -5.38 -7.10 -10.02
N SER A 109 -4.79 -7.49 -8.91
CA SER A 109 -5.32 -7.17 -7.60
C SER A 109 -4.20 -6.57 -6.78
N THR A 110 -4.50 -6.11 -5.58
CA THR A 110 -3.47 -5.56 -4.70
C THR A 110 -3.70 -6.02 -3.28
N SER A 111 -2.61 -6.15 -2.54
CA SER A 111 -2.64 -6.43 -1.10
C SER A 111 -2.16 -5.17 -0.40
N ILE A 112 -2.90 -4.72 0.62
CA ILE A 112 -2.64 -3.44 1.29
C ILE A 112 -2.44 -3.66 2.78
N GLY A 113 -1.35 -3.12 3.31
CA GLY A 113 -1.12 -3.06 4.75
C GLY A 113 -1.35 -1.65 5.27
N ILE A 114 -1.96 -1.51 6.42
CA ILE A 114 -2.31 -0.24 7.03
C ILE A 114 -1.63 -0.10 8.38
N GLY A 115 -0.87 0.99 8.54
CA GLY A 115 -0.34 1.41 9.82
C GLY A 115 -0.99 2.72 10.22
N LEU A 116 -1.36 2.86 11.48
CA LEU A 116 -2.07 4.02 12.00
C LEU A 116 -1.18 4.83 12.95
N TYR A 117 -1.20 6.14 12.80
CA TYR A 117 -0.61 7.07 13.73
C TYR A 117 -1.73 7.69 14.58
N PRO A 118 -1.62 7.81 15.89
CA PRO A 118 -0.50 7.36 16.73
C PRO A 118 -0.65 5.93 17.28
N ASP A 119 -1.67 5.20 16.84
CA ASP A 119 -2.06 3.92 17.44
C ASP A 119 -0.96 2.86 17.30
N ASP A 120 -0.35 2.75 16.14
CA ASP A 120 0.63 1.70 15.84
C ASP A 120 2.07 2.17 15.95
N ALA A 121 2.30 3.45 15.65
CA ALA A 121 3.64 4.04 15.65
C ALA A 121 3.54 5.56 15.71
N THR A 122 4.62 6.20 16.18
CA THR A 122 4.65 7.66 16.34
C THR A 122 5.74 8.32 15.50
N ASN A 123 6.56 7.55 14.80
CA ASN A 123 7.59 8.07 13.91
C ASN A 123 7.53 7.38 12.56
N ALA A 124 8.19 7.97 11.57
CA ALA A 124 8.12 7.50 10.18
C ALA A 124 8.66 6.07 10.03
N ASP A 125 9.83 5.79 10.59
CA ASP A 125 10.45 4.47 10.42
C ASP A 125 9.58 3.34 10.96
N ASP A 126 9.03 3.52 12.16
CA ASP A 126 8.18 2.51 12.78
C ASP A 126 6.85 2.38 12.05
N LEU A 127 6.30 3.49 11.56
CA LEU A 127 5.04 3.45 10.81
C LEU A 127 5.22 2.73 9.47
N ILE A 128 6.33 2.95 8.79
CA ILE A 128 6.67 2.23 7.56
C ILE A 128 6.76 0.73 7.82
N LYS A 129 7.46 0.34 8.90
CA LYS A 129 7.57 -1.08 9.27
C LYS A 129 6.22 -1.68 9.58
N ALA A 130 5.36 -0.95 10.28
CA ALA A 130 4.02 -1.44 10.63
C ALA A 130 3.18 -1.69 9.38
N ALA A 131 3.14 -0.74 8.45
CA ALA A 131 2.36 -0.87 7.24
C ALA A 131 2.91 -2.00 6.34
N ASP A 132 4.24 -2.11 6.20
CA ASP A 132 4.88 -3.14 5.41
C ASP A 132 4.60 -4.54 6.00
N THR A 133 4.69 -4.67 7.31
CA THR A 133 4.37 -5.92 8.01
C THR A 133 2.91 -6.32 7.76
N ALA A 134 1.99 -5.37 7.85
CA ALA A 134 0.57 -5.62 7.60
C ALA A 134 0.32 -6.02 6.13
N MET A 135 1.06 -5.45 5.18
CA MET A 135 0.94 -5.84 3.77
C MET A 135 1.31 -7.32 3.57
N TYR A 136 2.37 -7.78 4.22
CA TYR A 136 2.74 -9.20 4.16
C TYR A 136 1.63 -10.09 4.72
N GLN A 137 0.98 -9.65 5.79
CA GLN A 137 -0.14 -10.39 6.35
C GLN A 137 -1.30 -10.46 5.36
N ALA A 138 -1.60 -9.36 4.67
CA ALA A 138 -2.64 -9.36 3.64
C ALA A 138 -2.31 -10.35 2.52
N LYS A 139 -1.06 -10.42 2.10
CA LYS A 139 -0.63 -11.41 1.10
C LYS A 139 -0.77 -12.84 1.60
N ALA A 140 -0.42 -13.08 2.86
CA ALA A 140 -0.54 -14.41 3.48
C ALA A 140 -2.00 -14.84 3.63
N GLN A 141 -2.94 -13.90 3.75
CA GLN A 141 -4.37 -14.18 3.86
C GLN A 141 -5.04 -14.47 2.51
N GLY A 142 -4.28 -14.54 1.42
CA GLY A 142 -4.81 -14.90 0.11
C GLY A 142 -4.78 -13.80 -0.92
N ARG A 143 -4.18 -12.66 -0.63
CA ARG A 143 -4.08 -11.51 -1.51
C ARG A 143 -5.44 -10.86 -1.77
N HIS A 144 -5.48 -9.83 -2.57
CA HIS A 144 -6.70 -9.08 -2.92
C HIS A 144 -7.47 -8.67 -1.66
N THR A 145 -6.76 -8.16 -0.67
CA THR A 145 -7.32 -7.79 0.63
C THR A 145 -6.40 -6.79 1.32
N PHE A 146 -6.79 -6.40 2.51
CA PHE A 146 -5.96 -5.53 3.34
C PHE A 146 -5.89 -6.07 4.77
N ALA A 147 -4.91 -5.59 5.51
CA ALA A 147 -4.75 -5.92 6.92
C ALA A 147 -4.27 -4.68 7.68
N PHE A 148 -4.80 -4.51 8.88
CA PHE A 148 -4.27 -3.53 9.83
C PHE A 148 -3.10 -4.14 10.57
N TYR A 149 -2.12 -3.30 10.88
CA TYR A 149 -1.00 -3.74 11.71
C TYR A 149 -1.48 -4.08 13.12
N THR A 150 -0.96 -5.17 13.66
CA THR A 150 -1.07 -5.49 15.08
C THR A 150 0.28 -6.02 15.56
N ALA A 151 0.58 -5.86 16.86
CA ALA A 151 1.85 -6.33 17.39
C ALA A 151 2.05 -7.84 17.20
N GLU A 152 0.96 -8.62 17.17
CA GLU A 152 1.02 -10.05 16.95
C GLU A 152 1.49 -10.43 15.54
N LEU A 153 1.19 -9.59 14.54
CA LEU A 153 1.61 -9.83 13.17
C LEU A 153 3.13 -9.78 13.00
N THR A 154 3.81 -8.97 13.81
CA THR A 154 5.25 -8.71 13.63
C THR A 154 6.07 -9.98 13.63
N ALA A 155 5.89 -10.87 14.61
CA ALA A 155 6.68 -12.10 14.71
C ALA A 155 6.44 -13.04 13.54
N GLY A 156 5.17 -13.25 13.17
CA GLY A 156 4.81 -14.10 12.05
C GLY A 156 5.30 -13.55 10.71
N SER A 157 5.11 -12.24 10.50
CA SER A 157 5.49 -11.58 9.25
C SER A 157 7.00 -11.54 9.05
N LEU A 158 7.77 -11.32 10.11
CA LEU A 158 9.23 -11.32 10.01
C LEU A 158 9.76 -12.67 9.56
N ARG A 159 9.24 -13.76 10.10
CA ARG A 159 9.63 -15.10 9.68
C ARG A 159 9.28 -15.35 8.22
N HIS A 160 8.11 -14.93 7.82
CA HIS A 160 7.63 -15.11 6.45
C HIS A 160 8.49 -14.31 5.46
N ARG A 161 8.81 -13.07 5.79
CA ARG A 161 9.69 -12.22 4.97
C ARG A 161 11.07 -12.85 4.80
N THR A 162 11.65 -13.34 5.87
CA THR A 162 12.97 -13.95 5.82
C THR A 162 12.99 -15.11 4.84
N VAL A 163 11.98 -15.99 4.89
CA VAL A 163 11.87 -17.12 3.97
C VAL A 163 11.74 -16.63 2.53
N GLU A 164 10.90 -15.65 2.26
CA GLU A 164 10.73 -15.11 0.91
C GLU A 164 12.02 -14.46 0.38
N HIS A 165 12.73 -13.75 1.22
CA HIS A 165 14.01 -13.14 0.82
C HIS A 165 15.06 -14.19 0.48
N GLU A 166 15.11 -15.29 1.20
CA GLU A 166 16.03 -16.38 0.93
C GLU A 166 15.72 -17.06 -0.40
N LEU A 167 14.47 -17.08 -0.80
CA LEU A 167 14.04 -17.71 -2.06
C LEU A 167 14.20 -16.81 -3.28
N ARG A 168 14.45 -15.55 -3.08
CA ARG A 168 14.66 -14.58 -4.16
C ARG A 168 16.13 -14.50 -4.53
#